data_07fb4136921764f8f7bec2c35b1442ff
#
_entry.id   07fb4136921764f8f7bec2c35b1442ff
#
_cell.length_a   1.000
_cell.length_b   1.000
_cell.length_c   1.000
_cell.angle_alpha   90.00
_cell.angle_beta   90.00
_cell.angle_gamma   90.00
#
_symmetry.space_group_name_H-M   'P 1'
#
loop_
_entity.id
_entity.type
_entity.pdbx_description
1 polymer ?
#
loop_
_entity_poly.entity_id
_entity_poly.type
_entity_poly.pdbx_seq_one_letter_code
_entity_poly.pdbx_strand_id
1 'polypeptide(L)'
;MSVRRKVVGLKFGLMLGIAMAIVGCTDKSDAIRINKESHIVLIGNNLGSRMMNFGHFETEMHLRYPDSLLFIRNMADGGNTPGFRPHSSRNSPWAFPGAEAFQTELAQKSGSIGHFETEDEWLTRLKADVIIAFFGYNESFQGKEGLENYKEELQAFVQHTLKQTYNGKNTPKLALVSPIAFEDLSAKMDLPNGIRENENLSLYTEAMREVAAKNDVLFLDAFAPTSKWYATETEDLTADGFQLNDLGYQKFAKLLADGIFGKHKSVAESHRKLVHDAVLEKNWFWHNDFKIPNGVHAYGRRYDPFGPDNYPYEIEKIRQMTAIRDTAIWKASRGETMDLAAADAKTRKLPEVKTNYRGDGEGKYLYGQEALDKISVAEGYKLELFASEEEFEDLANPVQMSFDNKGRLWVGVMPSYPHYKAGDSKPNDKLLIFEDTDNDGKADKQTVFADGLHLTIGFEFAPEGVYVSQGTNLILLKDTDGDDKADVKEIILSGFDDHDTHHAISAFAADPSGAIYMAEGVFLHTNVETAYGPVRGTNGGFYRYSPQRHHLERTAQLPIPNPWGIAFDDWGQQFFAH
;
A
#
# COMPACT_ATOMS: atom_id res chain seq x y z
N MET A 1 86.49 -25.58 -42.07
CA MET A 1 86.98 -26.06 -40.76
C MET A 1 86.25 -25.26 -39.63
N SER A 2 85.59 -26.00 -38.86
CA SER A 2 84.64 -25.53 -37.78
C SER A 2 85.42 -25.12 -36.53
N VAL A 3 85.03 -24.08 -35.84
CA VAL A 3 85.22 -24.00 -34.40
C VAL A 3 83.96 -23.36 -33.78
N ARG A 4 83.24 -24.16 -33.01
CA ARG A 4 82.14 -23.75 -32.15
C ARG A 4 82.66 -23.00 -30.94
N ARG A 5 82.07 -21.83 -30.61
CA ARG A 5 82.18 -21.24 -29.28
C ARG A 5 80.78 -21.18 -28.64
N LYS A 6 80.64 -21.87 -27.52
CA LYS A 6 79.50 -21.79 -26.57
C LYS A 6 79.58 -20.46 -25.83
N VAL A 7 78.51 -19.73 -25.84
CA VAL A 7 78.33 -18.61 -24.93
C VAL A 7 77.18 -18.99 -23.97
N VAL A 8 77.52 -19.06 -22.69
CA VAL A 8 76.60 -19.29 -21.60
C VAL A 8 75.99 -17.96 -21.25
N GLY A 9 74.70 -17.78 -21.50
CA GLY A 9 73.96 -16.57 -21.13
C GLY A 9 73.22 -16.82 -19.83
N LEU A 10 73.61 -16.11 -18.81
CA LEU A 10 72.92 -16.05 -17.49
C LEU A 10 71.69 -15.13 -17.61
N LYS A 11 70.48 -15.69 -17.57
CA LYS A 11 69.23 -14.91 -17.50
C LYS A 11 68.88 -14.70 -16.02
N PHE A 12 69.06 -13.47 -15.56
CA PHE A 12 68.41 -12.97 -14.34
C PHE A 12 66.93 -12.68 -14.63
N GLY A 13 66.04 -13.55 -14.18
CA GLY A 13 64.59 -13.32 -14.19
C GLY A 13 64.19 -12.55 -12.94
N LEU A 14 63.84 -11.28 -13.12
CA LEU A 14 63.23 -10.48 -12.07
C LEU A 14 61.73 -10.82 -12.04
N MET A 15 61.30 -11.70 -11.11
CA MET A 15 59.89 -11.93 -10.81
C MET A 15 59.39 -10.76 -9.97
N LEU A 16 58.67 -9.82 -10.60
CA LEU A 16 57.85 -8.82 -9.90
C LEU A 16 56.55 -9.50 -9.48
N GLY A 17 56.49 -9.99 -8.24
CA GLY A 17 55.27 -10.47 -7.63
C GLY A 17 54.35 -9.32 -7.32
N ILE A 18 53.33 -9.07 -8.16
CA ILE A 18 52.20 -8.22 -7.80
C ILE A 18 51.36 -9.03 -6.82
N ALA A 19 51.53 -8.77 -5.52
CA ALA A 19 50.59 -9.20 -4.50
C ALA A 19 49.33 -8.32 -4.68
N MET A 20 48.33 -8.83 -5.40
CA MET A 20 46.96 -8.34 -5.29
C MET A 20 46.52 -8.63 -3.86
N ALA A 21 46.61 -7.64 -3.00
CA ALA A 21 45.87 -7.65 -1.74
C ALA A 21 44.38 -7.58 -2.12
N ILE A 22 43.72 -8.73 -2.16
CA ILE A 22 42.27 -8.82 -2.09
C ILE A 22 41.93 -8.32 -0.68
N VAL A 23 41.67 -7.02 -0.57
CA VAL A 23 40.98 -6.49 0.58
C VAL A 23 39.56 -7.02 0.48
N GLY A 24 39.35 -8.21 1.00
CA GLY A 24 38.02 -8.68 1.33
C GLY A 24 37.50 -7.77 2.42
N CYS A 25 36.76 -6.73 2.05
CA CYS A 25 35.83 -6.11 2.96
C CYS A 25 34.83 -7.18 3.38
N THR A 26 35.10 -7.85 4.47
CA THR A 26 34.05 -8.54 5.21
C THR A 26 33.25 -7.42 5.85
N ASP A 27 32.11 -7.07 5.23
CA ASP A 27 31.05 -6.31 5.87
C ASP A 27 30.63 -7.09 7.13
N LYS A 28 31.27 -6.81 8.24
CA LYS A 28 30.78 -7.22 9.56
C LYS A 28 29.77 -6.16 10.01
N SER A 29 28.61 -6.08 9.36
CA SER A 29 27.45 -5.57 10.06
C SER A 29 26.97 -6.69 10.96
N ASP A 30 27.21 -6.55 12.27
CA ASP A 30 26.67 -7.50 13.23
C ASP A 30 25.15 -7.50 13.11
N ALA A 31 24.55 -8.68 12.88
CA ALA A 31 23.10 -8.84 12.81
C ALA A 31 22.40 -8.23 14.02
N ILE A 32 21.27 -7.56 13.82
CA ILE A 32 20.48 -6.96 14.89
C ILE A 32 19.94 -8.06 15.78
N ARG A 33 20.28 -8.02 17.06
CA ARG A 33 19.81 -9.01 18.04
C ARG A 33 18.36 -8.72 18.42
N ILE A 34 17.54 -9.76 18.39
CA ILE A 34 16.18 -9.77 18.89
C ILE A 34 16.19 -10.01 20.42
N ASN A 35 15.50 -9.16 21.12
CA ASN A 35 15.18 -9.34 22.53
C ASN A 35 13.71 -9.72 22.71
N LYS A 36 13.37 -10.20 23.90
CA LYS A 36 11.96 -10.39 24.25
C LYS A 36 11.23 -9.05 24.22
N GLU A 37 10.04 -9.05 23.62
CA GLU A 37 9.20 -7.85 23.45
C GLU A 37 9.86 -6.74 22.61
N SER A 38 10.73 -7.09 21.65
CA SER A 38 11.28 -6.10 20.71
C SER A 38 10.18 -5.52 19.82
N HIS A 39 10.23 -4.20 19.65
CA HIS A 39 9.34 -3.44 18.77
C HIS A 39 10.06 -3.11 17.45
N ILE A 40 9.61 -3.72 16.38
CA ILE A 40 10.15 -3.57 15.03
C ILE A 40 9.18 -2.73 14.20
N VAL A 41 9.66 -1.63 13.63
CA VAL A 41 8.85 -0.74 12.80
C VAL A 41 9.45 -0.65 11.40
N LEU A 42 8.61 -0.89 10.39
CA LEU A 42 8.94 -0.71 8.99
C LEU A 42 8.52 0.68 8.56
N ILE A 43 9.41 1.40 7.85
CA ILE A 43 9.14 2.73 7.30
C ILE A 43 9.65 2.78 5.86
N GLY A 44 9.22 3.77 5.10
CA GLY A 44 9.71 4.03 3.76
C GLY A 44 8.63 3.86 2.70
N ASN A 45 9.03 3.33 1.55
CA ASN A 45 8.27 3.32 0.32
C ASN A 45 7.37 2.08 0.13
N ASN A 46 6.86 1.91 -1.10
CA ASN A 46 5.90 0.86 -1.45
C ASN A 46 6.42 -0.57 -1.26
N LEU A 47 7.74 -0.81 -1.42
CA LEU A 47 8.33 -2.11 -1.16
C LEU A 47 8.04 -2.57 0.28
N GLY A 48 8.18 -1.67 1.25
CA GLY A 48 7.81 -1.91 2.65
C GLY A 48 6.30 -1.92 2.86
N SER A 49 5.56 -0.96 2.30
CA SER A 49 4.12 -0.80 2.49
C SER A 49 3.34 -2.06 2.10
N ARG A 50 3.57 -2.60 0.91
CA ARG A 50 2.88 -3.78 0.39
C ARG A 50 3.13 -5.06 1.19
N MET A 51 4.23 -5.14 1.97
CA MET A 51 4.48 -6.28 2.87
C MET A 51 3.32 -6.53 3.85
N MET A 52 2.54 -5.50 4.15
CA MET A 52 1.36 -5.61 5.02
C MET A 52 0.27 -6.49 4.39
N ASN A 53 0.12 -6.44 3.06
CA ASN A 53 -0.87 -7.22 2.33
C ASN A 53 -0.50 -8.72 2.22
N PHE A 54 0.79 -9.03 2.26
CA PHE A 54 1.31 -10.38 2.06
C PHE A 54 1.74 -11.07 3.37
N GLY A 55 2.06 -10.35 4.43
CA GLY A 55 2.34 -10.88 5.77
C GLY A 55 3.56 -11.77 5.94
N HIS A 56 4.30 -12.11 4.87
CA HIS A 56 5.35 -13.14 4.88
C HIS A 56 6.54 -12.82 5.79
N PHE A 57 7.01 -11.56 5.80
CA PHE A 57 8.14 -11.17 6.67
C PHE A 57 7.80 -11.31 8.15
N GLU A 58 6.65 -10.78 8.56
CA GLU A 58 6.22 -10.85 9.94
C GLU A 58 5.97 -12.29 10.37
N THR A 59 5.35 -13.09 9.50
CA THR A 59 5.19 -14.54 9.69
C THR A 59 6.55 -15.21 9.92
N GLU A 60 7.53 -14.94 9.06
CA GLU A 60 8.88 -15.52 9.18
C GLU A 60 9.52 -15.14 10.51
N MET A 61 9.38 -13.90 10.97
CA MET A 61 9.93 -13.44 12.24
C MET A 61 9.30 -14.17 13.43
N HIS A 62 7.98 -14.33 13.47
CA HIS A 62 7.31 -15.05 14.54
C HIS A 62 7.60 -16.55 14.55
N LEU A 63 7.83 -17.15 13.38
CA LEU A 63 8.23 -18.55 13.28
C LEU A 63 9.69 -18.79 13.74
N ARG A 64 10.56 -17.80 13.57
CA ARG A 64 11.97 -17.87 14.04
C ARG A 64 12.08 -17.59 15.55
N TYR A 65 11.23 -16.73 16.07
CA TYR A 65 11.30 -16.23 17.45
C TYR A 65 9.96 -16.38 18.19
N PRO A 66 9.39 -17.61 18.31
CA PRO A 66 8.03 -17.82 18.82
C PRO A 66 7.84 -17.38 20.28
N ASP A 67 8.92 -17.37 21.08
CA ASP A 67 8.88 -17.01 22.48
C ASP A 67 9.25 -15.54 22.75
N SER A 68 9.61 -14.78 21.70
CA SER A 68 10.10 -13.41 21.86
C SER A 68 9.01 -12.37 21.99
N LEU A 69 7.73 -12.70 21.75
CA LEU A 69 6.59 -11.77 21.86
C LEU A 69 6.82 -10.48 21.09
N LEU A 70 7.20 -10.60 19.81
CA LEU A 70 7.56 -9.44 18.97
C LEU A 70 6.35 -8.57 18.68
N PHE A 71 6.57 -7.25 18.63
CA PHE A 71 5.62 -6.28 18.10
C PHE A 71 6.15 -5.77 16.77
N ILE A 72 5.41 -6.01 15.67
CA ILE A 72 5.80 -5.56 14.34
C ILE A 72 4.73 -4.63 13.80
N ARG A 73 5.14 -3.43 13.33
CA ARG A 73 4.25 -2.41 12.78
C ARG A 73 4.82 -1.88 11.48
N ASN A 74 3.95 -1.66 10.52
CA ASN A 74 4.32 -1.15 9.21
C ASN A 74 3.76 0.27 9.03
N MET A 75 4.65 1.27 9.01
CA MET A 75 4.37 2.68 8.74
C MET A 75 4.86 3.10 7.35
N ALA A 76 5.33 2.15 6.52
CA ALA A 76 5.73 2.46 5.16
C ALA A 76 4.50 2.81 4.30
N ASP A 77 4.70 3.68 3.31
CA ASP A 77 3.68 4.08 2.36
C ASP A 77 4.27 4.36 0.97
N GLY A 78 3.45 4.22 -0.07
CA GLY A 78 3.87 4.49 -1.43
C GLY A 78 4.48 5.88 -1.59
N GLY A 79 5.45 6.03 -2.50
CA GLY A 79 6.08 7.30 -2.86
C GLY A 79 6.89 8.00 -1.77
N ASN A 80 6.97 7.46 -0.56
CA ASN A 80 7.76 8.04 0.53
C ASN A 80 9.25 8.07 0.21
N THR A 81 9.92 9.15 0.66
CA THR A 81 11.37 9.33 0.65
C THR A 81 11.90 9.45 2.11
N PRO A 82 13.20 9.52 2.36
CA PRO A 82 13.71 9.71 3.70
C PRO A 82 13.11 10.92 4.43
N GLY A 83 12.92 12.04 3.72
CA GLY A 83 12.42 13.29 4.28
C GLY A 83 10.95 13.59 4.03
N PHE A 84 10.35 13.01 3.00
CA PHE A 84 8.98 13.30 2.60
C PHE A 84 8.06 12.09 2.87
N ARG A 85 7.15 12.25 3.84
CA ARG A 85 6.18 11.22 4.26
C ARG A 85 4.86 11.88 4.58
N PRO A 86 4.08 12.20 3.54
CA PRO A 86 2.82 12.92 3.72
C PRO A 86 1.76 12.05 4.40
N HIS A 87 0.86 12.72 5.09
CA HIS A 87 -0.41 12.17 5.54
C HIS A 87 -1.44 13.29 5.52
N SER A 88 -2.64 13.03 5.05
CA SER A 88 -3.63 14.06 4.74
C SER A 88 -4.00 14.97 5.90
N SER A 89 -4.04 14.48 7.14
CA SER A 89 -4.30 15.29 8.33
C SER A 89 -3.06 15.67 9.12
N ARG A 90 -1.86 15.50 8.57
CA ARG A 90 -0.63 15.95 9.20
C ARG A 90 -0.33 17.41 8.84
N ASN A 91 0.17 18.19 9.81
CA ASN A 91 0.52 19.59 9.59
C ASN A 91 1.68 19.80 8.61
N SER A 92 2.56 18.81 8.49
CA SER A 92 3.72 18.86 7.66
C SER A 92 3.98 17.50 7.01
N PRO A 93 4.34 17.43 5.73
CA PRO A 93 4.73 16.19 5.07
C PRO A 93 6.17 15.78 5.38
N TRP A 94 6.91 16.62 6.09
CA TRP A 94 8.33 16.41 6.35
C TRP A 94 8.54 15.51 7.55
N ALA A 95 9.34 14.47 7.36
CA ALA A 95 9.54 13.41 8.35
C ALA A 95 10.44 13.83 9.52
N PHE A 96 11.28 14.85 9.32
CA PHE A 96 12.17 15.41 10.33
C PHE A 96 12.44 16.89 10.05
N PRO A 97 12.85 17.68 11.05
CA PRO A 97 13.18 19.10 10.87
C PRO A 97 14.27 19.34 9.84
N GLY A 98 14.04 20.20 8.86
CA GLY A 98 14.98 20.53 7.79
C GLY A 98 14.84 19.68 6.54
N ALA A 99 13.94 18.68 6.53
CA ALA A 99 13.73 17.81 5.37
C ALA A 99 13.20 18.56 4.14
N GLU A 100 12.52 19.69 4.35
CA GLU A 100 12.04 20.57 3.28
C GLU A 100 13.13 21.14 2.38
N ALA A 101 14.39 21.10 2.81
CA ALA A 101 15.52 21.56 2.02
C ALA A 101 15.83 20.62 0.83
N PHE A 102 15.44 19.36 0.90
CA PHE A 102 15.77 18.34 -0.11
C PHE A 102 14.73 18.20 -1.21
N GLN A 103 13.47 18.59 -0.95
CA GLN A 103 12.38 18.47 -1.92
C GLN A 103 11.42 19.66 -1.82
N THR A 104 11.48 20.56 -2.77
CA THR A 104 10.65 21.79 -2.78
C THR A 104 9.32 21.63 -3.53
N GLU A 105 9.27 20.77 -4.53
CA GLU A 105 8.07 20.54 -5.36
C GLU A 105 6.88 19.94 -4.60
N LEU A 106 7.15 19.23 -3.51
CA LEU A 106 6.19 18.51 -2.71
C LEU A 106 5.70 19.30 -1.47
N ALA A 107 6.05 20.56 -1.37
CA ALA A 107 5.67 21.42 -0.26
C ALA A 107 4.18 21.79 -0.21
N GLN A 108 3.39 21.41 -1.21
CA GLN A 108 1.95 21.65 -1.21
C GLN A 108 1.28 20.84 -0.09
N LYS A 109 0.53 21.56 0.73
CA LYS A 109 -0.22 20.96 1.84
C LYS A 109 -1.57 20.44 1.35
N SER A 110 -2.02 19.32 1.91
CA SER A 110 -3.40 18.89 1.70
C SER A 110 -4.38 19.93 2.27
N GLY A 111 -5.59 19.98 1.75
CA GLY A 111 -6.64 20.84 2.29
C GLY A 111 -7.18 20.39 3.65
N SER A 112 -6.71 19.28 4.20
CA SER A 112 -7.20 18.66 5.43
C SER A 112 -6.16 18.68 6.57
N ILE A 113 -5.41 19.76 6.70
CA ILE A 113 -4.49 19.91 7.83
C ILE A 113 -5.23 19.71 9.15
N GLY A 114 -4.65 18.89 10.01
CA GLY A 114 -5.23 18.52 11.31
C GLY A 114 -4.16 18.21 12.34
N HIS A 115 -4.43 17.22 13.20
CA HIS A 115 -3.58 16.87 14.34
C HIS A 115 -3.12 15.41 14.33
N PHE A 116 -3.01 14.80 13.14
CA PHE A 116 -2.40 13.48 13.02
C PHE A 116 -0.92 13.55 13.44
N GLU A 117 -0.49 12.59 14.19
CA GLU A 117 0.85 12.57 14.80
C GLU A 117 1.96 12.58 13.75
N THR A 118 3.07 13.22 14.10
CA THR A 118 4.32 13.20 13.35
C THR A 118 4.95 11.81 13.33
N GLU A 119 5.95 11.61 12.46
CA GLU A 119 6.70 10.36 12.42
C GLU A 119 7.34 10.02 13.76
N ASP A 120 7.97 11.00 14.41
CA ASP A 120 8.63 10.79 15.71
C ASP A 120 7.63 10.48 16.83
N GLU A 121 6.45 11.09 16.82
CA GLU A 121 5.38 10.79 17.78
C GLU A 121 4.86 9.36 17.60
N TRP A 122 4.67 8.90 16.35
CA TRP A 122 4.29 7.51 16.08
C TRP A 122 5.38 6.53 16.51
N LEU A 123 6.64 6.75 16.14
CA LEU A 123 7.76 5.89 16.55
C LEU A 123 7.90 5.83 18.08
N THR A 124 7.63 6.94 18.76
CA THR A 124 7.63 7.01 20.24
C THR A 124 6.46 6.23 20.83
N ARG A 125 5.26 6.39 20.29
CA ARG A 125 4.07 5.61 20.66
C ARG A 125 4.31 4.11 20.51
N LEU A 126 4.94 3.72 19.39
CA LEU A 126 5.27 2.32 19.10
C LEU A 126 6.51 1.83 19.86
N LYS A 127 7.20 2.69 20.60
CA LYS A 127 8.43 2.35 21.34
C LYS A 127 9.48 1.66 20.47
N ALA A 128 9.71 2.17 19.26
CA ALA A 128 10.55 1.53 18.25
C ALA A 128 11.96 1.20 18.78
N ASP A 129 12.29 -0.08 18.83
CA ASP A 129 13.63 -0.61 19.14
C ASP A 129 14.45 -0.80 17.87
N VAL A 130 13.80 -1.27 16.81
CA VAL A 130 14.38 -1.56 15.50
C VAL A 130 13.55 -0.86 14.43
N ILE A 131 14.23 -0.13 13.56
CA ILE A 131 13.61 0.53 12.39
C ILE A 131 14.21 -0.09 11.14
N ILE A 132 13.36 -0.59 10.24
CA ILE A 132 13.73 -1.09 8.92
C ILE A 132 13.22 -0.10 7.89
N ALA A 133 14.14 0.54 7.16
CA ALA A 133 13.83 1.66 6.27
C ALA A 133 14.08 1.29 4.80
N PHE A 134 13.05 1.49 3.97
CA PHE A 134 13.04 1.18 2.54
C PHE A 134 13.01 2.47 1.73
N PHE A 135 14.13 2.83 1.07
CA PHE A 135 14.25 4.05 0.25
C PHE A 135 15.07 3.80 -1.01
N GLY A 136 15.21 4.78 -1.85
CA GLY A 136 16.08 4.77 -3.03
C GLY A 136 15.37 4.44 -4.34
N TYR A 137 14.14 3.88 -4.31
CA TYR A 137 13.38 3.62 -5.53
C TYR A 137 12.85 4.91 -6.15
N ASN A 138 12.08 5.69 -5.40
CA ASN A 138 11.48 6.94 -5.88
C ASN A 138 12.53 7.96 -6.31
N GLU A 139 13.60 8.04 -5.55
CA GLU A 139 14.70 8.97 -5.76
C GLU A 139 15.53 8.60 -7.00
N SER A 140 15.59 7.31 -7.36
CA SER A 140 16.38 6.81 -8.50
C SER A 140 15.93 7.37 -9.86
N PHE A 141 14.70 7.83 -9.97
CA PHE A 141 14.17 8.46 -11.18
C PHE A 141 14.81 9.82 -11.51
N GLN A 142 15.49 10.42 -10.54
CA GLN A 142 16.32 11.63 -10.78
C GLN A 142 17.68 11.31 -11.43
N GLY A 143 18.01 10.02 -11.60
CA GLY A 143 19.25 9.58 -12.23
C GLY A 143 20.50 10.05 -11.47
N LYS A 144 21.61 10.23 -12.20
CA LYS A 144 22.89 10.66 -11.60
C LYS A 144 22.84 12.06 -11.00
N GLU A 145 21.99 12.93 -11.51
CA GLU A 145 21.88 14.31 -11.07
C GLU A 145 21.29 14.41 -9.66
N GLY A 146 20.36 13.50 -9.29
CA GLY A 146 19.75 13.47 -7.97
C GLY A 146 20.58 12.77 -6.88
N LEU A 147 21.70 12.12 -7.25
CA LEU A 147 22.40 11.22 -6.35
C LEU A 147 22.97 11.88 -5.10
N GLU A 148 23.58 13.06 -5.23
CA GLU A 148 24.16 13.80 -4.09
C GLU A 148 23.05 14.31 -3.15
N ASN A 149 21.96 14.85 -3.71
CA ASN A 149 20.80 15.26 -2.91
C ASN A 149 20.21 14.07 -2.13
N TYR A 150 20.10 12.91 -2.75
CA TYR A 150 19.65 11.68 -2.06
C TYR A 150 20.58 11.28 -0.92
N LYS A 151 21.92 11.33 -1.13
CA LYS A 151 22.89 11.03 -0.05
C LYS A 151 22.75 12.00 1.12
N GLU A 152 22.55 13.28 0.84
CA GLU A 152 22.38 14.31 1.87
C GLU A 152 21.07 14.12 2.64
N GLU A 153 19.95 13.87 1.94
CA GLU A 153 18.65 13.60 2.54
C GLU A 153 18.70 12.34 3.44
N LEU A 154 19.23 11.24 2.89
CA LEU A 154 19.38 9.98 3.63
C LEU A 154 20.31 10.13 4.84
N GLN A 155 21.43 10.85 4.69
CA GLN A 155 22.34 11.16 5.78
C GLN A 155 21.64 11.95 6.90
N ALA A 156 20.85 12.96 6.54
CA ALA A 156 20.09 13.77 7.50
C ALA A 156 19.06 12.92 8.26
N PHE A 157 18.33 12.07 7.54
CA PHE A 157 17.40 11.11 8.13
C PHE A 157 18.08 10.16 9.13
N VAL A 158 19.20 9.54 8.73
CA VAL A 158 19.95 8.63 9.62
C VAL A 158 20.42 9.35 10.88
N GLN A 159 21.01 10.54 10.72
CA GLN A 159 21.50 11.34 11.85
C GLN A 159 20.37 11.81 12.78
N HIS A 160 19.19 12.14 12.23
CA HIS A 160 18.02 12.48 13.01
C HIS A 160 17.55 11.27 13.84
N THR A 161 17.38 10.13 13.19
CA THR A 161 16.89 8.88 13.80
C THR A 161 17.81 8.40 14.93
N LEU A 162 19.13 8.45 14.72
CA LEU A 162 20.12 7.99 15.70
C LEU A 162 20.23 8.91 16.92
N LYS A 163 19.65 10.11 16.90
CA LYS A 163 19.57 11.01 18.08
C LYS A 163 18.35 10.73 18.94
N GLN A 164 17.40 9.93 18.47
CA GLN A 164 16.15 9.66 19.18
C GLN A 164 16.29 8.51 20.19
N THR A 165 15.34 8.46 21.12
CA THR A 165 15.16 7.38 22.08
C THR A 165 13.68 7.01 22.17
N TYR A 166 13.12 6.49 21.06
CA TYR A 166 11.68 6.24 20.91
C TYR A 166 11.11 5.30 21.98
N ASN A 167 11.89 4.31 22.43
CA ASN A 167 11.51 3.41 23.53
C ASN A 167 11.77 4.01 24.93
N GLY A 168 12.26 5.24 25.04
CA GLY A 168 12.61 5.92 26.29
C GLY A 168 13.87 5.39 26.99
N LYS A 169 14.64 4.51 26.35
CA LYS A 169 15.81 3.85 26.96
C LYS A 169 17.06 3.91 26.08
N ASN A 170 16.94 3.54 24.83
CA ASN A 170 18.08 3.36 23.93
C ASN A 170 17.82 4.01 22.57
N THR A 171 18.89 4.37 21.87
CA THR A 171 18.86 4.70 20.46
C THR A 171 18.33 3.51 19.65
N PRO A 172 17.42 3.70 18.69
CA PRO A 172 16.91 2.62 17.87
C PRO A 172 18.02 2.00 17.03
N LYS A 173 17.93 0.70 16.77
CA LYS A 173 18.74 0.04 15.74
C LYS A 173 18.11 0.33 14.39
N LEU A 174 18.91 0.83 13.44
CA LEU A 174 18.46 1.18 12.11
C LEU A 174 19.05 0.20 11.08
N ALA A 175 18.21 -0.34 10.22
CA ALA A 175 18.58 -1.10 9.04
C ALA A 175 18.10 -0.35 7.79
N LEU A 176 19.02 -0.01 6.88
CA LEU A 176 18.70 0.55 5.57
C LEU A 176 18.63 -0.60 4.56
N VAL A 177 17.52 -0.69 3.86
CA VAL A 177 17.28 -1.71 2.82
C VAL A 177 17.27 -1.01 1.47
N SER A 178 18.16 -1.44 0.57
CA SER A 178 18.24 -0.88 -0.78
C SER A 178 16.97 -1.17 -1.58
N PRO A 179 16.70 -0.45 -2.68
CA PRO A 179 15.71 -0.88 -3.64
C PRO A 179 16.05 -2.30 -4.16
N ILE A 180 15.03 -3.01 -4.64
CA ILE A 180 15.18 -4.24 -5.42
C ILE A 180 15.54 -3.88 -6.87
N ALA A 181 16.06 -4.85 -7.63
CA ALA A 181 16.24 -4.68 -9.06
C ALA A 181 14.88 -4.59 -9.78
N PHE A 182 14.89 -4.05 -10.99
CA PHE A 182 13.75 -4.05 -11.89
C PHE A 182 13.77 -5.34 -12.73
N GLU A 183 12.68 -6.10 -12.74
CA GLU A 183 12.50 -7.31 -13.51
C GLU A 183 12.08 -6.99 -14.95
N ASP A 184 12.73 -7.57 -15.94
CA ASP A 184 12.36 -7.37 -17.34
C ASP A 184 11.13 -8.22 -17.72
N LEU A 185 9.96 -7.59 -17.73
CA LEU A 185 8.71 -8.18 -18.20
C LEU A 185 8.30 -7.65 -19.59
N SER A 186 9.19 -6.95 -20.31
CA SER A 186 8.88 -6.29 -21.59
C SER A 186 8.48 -7.26 -22.72
N ALA A 187 8.83 -8.53 -22.59
CA ALA A 187 8.38 -9.58 -23.51
C ALA A 187 6.89 -9.95 -23.33
N LYS A 188 6.29 -9.66 -22.19
CA LYS A 188 4.91 -10.01 -21.82
C LYS A 188 3.98 -8.80 -21.75
N MET A 189 4.51 -7.64 -21.43
CA MET A 189 3.79 -6.39 -21.18
C MET A 189 4.51 -5.23 -21.84
N ASP A 190 3.81 -4.16 -22.19
CA ASP A 190 4.43 -2.92 -22.69
C ASP A 190 5.05 -2.10 -21.53
N LEU A 191 6.05 -2.67 -20.91
CA LEU A 191 6.80 -2.11 -19.77
C LEU A 191 8.24 -1.74 -20.17
N PRO A 192 8.92 -0.90 -19.38
CA PRO A 192 10.37 -0.73 -19.49
C PRO A 192 11.09 -2.07 -19.36
N ASN A 193 12.20 -2.22 -20.09
CA ASN A 193 13.00 -3.46 -20.03
C ASN A 193 13.99 -3.52 -18.85
N GLY A 194 13.92 -2.56 -17.95
CA GLY A 194 14.70 -2.50 -16.73
C GLY A 194 16.18 -2.08 -16.91
N ILE A 195 16.69 -1.90 -18.11
CA ILE A 195 18.13 -1.56 -18.33
C ILE A 195 18.49 -0.24 -17.65
N ARG A 196 17.77 0.83 -17.99
CA ARG A 196 18.00 2.16 -17.44
C ARG A 196 17.63 2.24 -15.95
N GLU A 197 16.54 1.60 -15.59
CA GLU A 197 16.06 1.51 -14.23
C GLU A 197 17.11 0.86 -13.33
N ASN A 198 17.68 -0.28 -13.76
CA ASN A 198 18.71 -1.00 -13.00
C ASN A 198 20.04 -0.25 -12.93
N GLU A 199 20.43 0.51 -13.96
CA GLU A 199 21.59 1.40 -13.88
C GLU A 199 21.43 2.42 -12.75
N ASN A 200 20.26 3.08 -12.66
CA ASN A 200 19.96 4.05 -11.61
C ASN A 200 19.84 3.38 -10.23
N LEU A 201 19.06 2.30 -10.12
CA LEU A 201 18.86 1.56 -8.87
C LEU A 201 20.18 1.08 -8.26
N SER A 202 21.12 0.64 -9.12
CA SER A 202 22.47 0.26 -8.68
C SER A 202 23.23 1.44 -8.07
N LEU A 203 23.16 2.63 -8.68
CA LEU A 203 23.80 3.84 -8.16
C LEU A 203 23.24 4.26 -6.81
N TYR A 204 21.90 4.22 -6.66
CA TYR A 204 21.23 4.58 -5.41
C TYR A 204 21.44 3.52 -4.32
N THR A 205 21.57 2.25 -4.69
CA THR A 205 22.00 1.18 -3.77
C THR A 205 23.39 1.43 -3.19
N GLU A 206 24.34 1.82 -4.03
CA GLU A 206 25.71 2.11 -3.59
C GLU A 206 25.76 3.39 -2.74
N ALA A 207 25.01 4.42 -3.10
CA ALA A 207 24.87 5.63 -2.30
C ALA A 207 24.32 5.34 -0.89
N MET A 208 23.31 4.47 -0.79
CA MET A 208 22.79 4.03 0.50
C MET A 208 23.84 3.24 1.31
N ARG A 209 24.60 2.36 0.67
CA ARG A 209 25.70 1.63 1.29
C ARG A 209 26.75 2.56 1.89
N GLU A 210 27.17 3.61 1.14
CA GLU A 210 28.12 4.62 1.61
C GLU A 210 27.59 5.37 2.84
N VAL A 211 26.32 5.80 2.82
CA VAL A 211 25.69 6.49 3.95
C VAL A 211 25.58 5.58 5.16
N ALA A 212 25.20 4.33 4.98
CA ALA A 212 25.11 3.34 6.05
C ALA A 212 26.48 3.10 6.71
N ALA A 213 27.52 2.87 5.91
CA ALA A 213 28.90 2.67 6.40
C ALA A 213 29.43 3.88 7.16
N LYS A 214 29.16 5.09 6.67
CA LYS A 214 29.57 6.35 7.32
C LYS A 214 28.95 6.55 8.71
N ASN A 215 27.75 5.99 8.94
CA ASN A 215 27.00 6.17 10.19
C ASN A 215 26.96 4.91 11.06
N ASP A 216 27.69 3.85 10.70
CA ASP A 216 27.73 2.56 11.40
C ASP A 216 26.31 1.98 11.62
N VAL A 217 25.45 2.05 10.58
CA VAL A 217 24.13 1.42 10.55
C VAL A 217 24.12 0.22 9.61
N LEU A 218 23.24 -0.75 9.90
CA LEU A 218 23.13 -1.94 9.09
C LEU A 218 22.63 -1.58 7.69
N PHE A 219 23.29 -2.11 6.67
CA PHE A 219 22.88 -2.03 5.28
C PHE A 219 22.53 -3.42 4.76
N LEU A 220 21.36 -3.57 4.15
CA LEU A 220 20.95 -4.76 3.42
C LEU A 220 20.86 -4.47 1.92
N ASP A 221 21.71 -5.12 1.15
CA ASP A 221 21.62 -5.12 -0.30
C ASP A 221 20.46 -6.02 -0.73
N ALA A 222 19.38 -5.43 -1.23
CA ALA A 222 18.26 -6.15 -1.84
C ALA A 222 18.38 -6.16 -3.37
N PHE A 223 19.16 -5.26 -3.97
CA PHE A 223 19.33 -5.14 -5.41
C PHE A 223 20.05 -6.35 -6.02
N ALA A 224 21.20 -6.68 -5.52
CA ALA A 224 22.00 -7.77 -6.11
C ALA A 224 21.31 -9.15 -6.00
N PRO A 225 20.71 -9.55 -4.85
CA PRO A 225 19.96 -10.80 -4.77
C PRO A 225 18.75 -10.86 -5.72
N THR A 226 17.96 -9.79 -5.83
CA THR A 226 16.77 -9.78 -6.70
C THR A 226 17.14 -9.78 -8.16
N SER A 227 18.16 -9.03 -8.57
CA SER A 227 18.73 -9.12 -9.94
C SER A 227 19.14 -10.55 -10.30
N LYS A 228 19.73 -11.28 -9.34
CA LYS A 228 20.07 -12.69 -9.57
C LYS A 228 18.83 -13.57 -9.67
N TRP A 229 17.81 -13.34 -8.85
CA TRP A 229 16.57 -14.12 -8.93
C TRP A 229 15.91 -13.96 -10.29
N TYR A 230 15.74 -12.73 -10.78
CA TYR A 230 15.14 -12.46 -12.09
C TYR A 230 15.89 -13.09 -13.27
N ALA A 231 17.21 -13.29 -13.13
CA ALA A 231 18.03 -13.95 -14.13
C ALA A 231 17.98 -15.49 -14.07
N THR A 232 17.50 -16.09 -12.97
CA THR A 232 17.60 -17.54 -12.73
C THR A 232 16.29 -18.26 -12.48
N GLU A 233 15.24 -17.53 -12.04
CA GLU A 233 13.92 -18.10 -11.81
C GLU A 233 13.13 -18.20 -13.13
N THR A 234 12.20 -19.13 -13.17
CA THR A 234 11.33 -19.34 -14.34
C THR A 234 9.98 -18.64 -14.19
N GLU A 235 9.61 -18.29 -12.96
CA GLU A 235 8.38 -17.60 -12.63
C GLU A 235 8.69 -16.13 -12.35
N ASP A 236 7.77 -15.25 -12.77
CA ASP A 236 7.88 -13.82 -12.48
C ASP A 236 7.74 -13.58 -10.97
N LEU A 237 8.59 -12.72 -10.45
CA LEU A 237 8.57 -12.37 -9.03
C LEU A 237 7.96 -11.00 -8.77
N THR A 238 7.66 -10.25 -9.83
CA THR A 238 6.97 -8.96 -9.78
C THR A 238 5.70 -8.97 -10.62
N ALA A 239 4.82 -8.02 -10.36
CA ALA A 239 3.61 -7.81 -11.15
C ALA A 239 3.85 -6.88 -12.36
N ASP A 240 4.83 -5.98 -12.27
CA ASP A 240 5.05 -4.88 -13.22
C ASP A 240 6.52 -4.46 -13.34
N GLY A 241 7.43 -5.35 -12.98
CA GLY A 241 8.87 -5.12 -13.01
C GLY A 241 9.46 -4.63 -11.68
N PHE A 242 8.70 -3.96 -10.81
CA PHE A 242 9.23 -3.44 -9.53
C PHE A 242 8.39 -3.80 -8.30
N GLN A 243 7.11 -4.09 -8.45
CA GLN A 243 6.24 -4.50 -7.34
C GLN A 243 6.27 -6.01 -7.18
N LEU A 244 6.86 -6.51 -6.10
CA LEU A 244 6.87 -7.95 -5.82
C LEU A 244 5.45 -8.51 -5.75
N ASN A 245 5.25 -9.66 -6.38
CA ASN A 245 4.06 -10.49 -6.20
C ASN A 245 4.19 -11.37 -4.94
N ASP A 246 3.24 -12.26 -4.70
CA ASP A 246 3.24 -13.12 -3.49
C ASP A 246 4.51 -13.95 -3.39
N LEU A 247 4.93 -14.61 -4.48
CA LEU A 247 6.15 -15.43 -4.53
C LEU A 247 7.42 -14.58 -4.29
N GLY A 248 7.45 -13.39 -4.89
CA GLY A 248 8.51 -12.41 -4.65
C GLY A 248 8.62 -12.03 -3.18
N TYR A 249 7.49 -11.70 -2.53
CA TYR A 249 7.48 -11.37 -1.09
C TYR A 249 7.82 -12.57 -0.19
N GLN A 250 7.48 -13.81 -0.55
CA GLN A 250 7.92 -14.99 0.18
C GLN A 250 9.45 -15.14 0.19
N LYS A 251 10.09 -14.91 -0.96
CA LYS A 251 11.57 -14.94 -1.07
C LYS A 251 12.20 -13.75 -0.36
N PHE A 252 11.60 -12.57 -0.52
CA PHE A 252 12.08 -11.33 0.08
C PHE A 252 12.00 -11.34 1.62
N ALA A 253 10.96 -11.94 2.18
CA ALA A 253 10.83 -12.12 3.62
C ALA A 253 12.01 -12.85 4.25
N LYS A 254 12.49 -13.92 3.60
CA LYS A 254 13.66 -14.66 4.04
C LYS A 254 14.95 -13.86 3.88
N LEU A 255 15.10 -13.14 2.77
CA LEU A 255 16.24 -12.23 2.55
C LEU A 255 16.35 -11.19 3.66
N LEU A 256 15.22 -10.50 3.98
CA LEU A 256 15.18 -9.52 5.06
C LEU A 256 15.53 -10.12 6.41
N ALA A 257 14.87 -11.22 6.77
CA ALA A 257 15.07 -11.86 8.06
C ALA A 257 16.51 -12.36 8.23
N ASP A 258 17.10 -12.97 7.19
CA ASP A 258 18.49 -13.46 7.21
C ASP A 258 19.50 -12.32 7.26
N GLY A 259 19.27 -11.27 6.46
CA GLY A 259 20.21 -10.17 6.31
C GLY A 259 20.22 -9.21 7.49
N ILE A 260 19.08 -9.01 8.14
CA ILE A 260 18.96 -8.06 9.26
C ILE A 260 19.20 -8.75 10.61
N PHE A 261 18.64 -9.95 10.81
CA PHE A 261 18.63 -10.63 12.11
C PHE A 261 19.52 -11.86 12.17
N GLY A 262 20.21 -12.19 11.06
CA GLY A 262 21.03 -13.38 10.92
C GLY A 262 20.23 -14.63 10.54
N LYS A 263 20.95 -15.65 10.11
CA LYS A 263 20.36 -16.92 9.66
C LYS A 263 19.89 -17.73 10.86
N HIS A 264 18.58 -17.80 11.03
CA HIS A 264 17.94 -18.65 12.03
C HIS A 264 16.97 -19.63 11.37
N LYS A 265 16.90 -20.84 11.92
CA LYS A 265 15.87 -21.78 11.49
C LYS A 265 14.51 -21.35 12.01
N SER A 266 13.50 -21.51 11.18
CA SER A 266 12.10 -21.40 11.58
C SER A 266 11.77 -22.59 12.47
N VAL A 267 11.69 -22.39 13.80
CA VAL A 267 11.46 -23.49 14.77
C VAL A 267 9.99 -23.88 14.86
N ALA A 268 9.07 -23.00 14.40
CA ALA A 268 7.63 -23.20 14.42
C ALA A 268 7.03 -23.38 13.02
N GLU A 269 7.78 -23.93 12.06
CA GLU A 269 7.40 -24.05 10.63
C GLU A 269 6.04 -24.76 10.43
N SER A 270 5.75 -25.78 11.24
CA SER A 270 4.45 -26.48 11.21
C SER A 270 3.23 -25.57 11.48
N HIS A 271 3.44 -24.39 12.04
CA HIS A 271 2.39 -23.43 12.36
C HIS A 271 2.29 -22.28 11.33
N ARG A 272 3.04 -22.33 10.22
CA ARG A 272 3.16 -21.23 9.23
C ARG A 272 1.81 -20.67 8.81
N LYS A 273 0.88 -21.53 8.39
CA LYS A 273 -0.45 -21.08 7.97
C LYS A 273 -1.18 -20.36 9.10
N LEU A 274 -1.19 -20.93 10.29
CA LEU A 274 -1.88 -20.33 11.45
C LEU A 274 -1.30 -18.96 11.82
N VAL A 275 0.02 -18.83 11.81
CA VAL A 275 0.71 -17.57 12.08
C VAL A 275 0.43 -16.56 10.96
N HIS A 276 0.50 -16.99 9.71
CA HIS A 276 0.27 -16.13 8.55
C HIS A 276 -1.16 -15.54 8.56
N ASP A 277 -2.17 -16.38 8.79
CA ASP A 277 -3.56 -15.94 8.89
C ASP A 277 -3.74 -14.91 10.03
N ALA A 278 -3.12 -15.16 11.19
CA ALA A 278 -3.15 -14.23 12.32
C ALA A 278 -2.41 -12.90 12.04
N VAL A 279 -1.32 -12.94 11.27
CA VAL A 279 -0.58 -11.75 10.84
C VAL A 279 -1.42 -10.89 9.89
N LEU A 280 -2.06 -11.50 8.88
CA LEU A 280 -2.93 -10.77 7.95
C LEU A 280 -4.12 -10.14 8.70
N GLU A 281 -4.71 -10.88 9.65
CA GLU A 281 -5.76 -10.36 10.53
C GLU A 281 -5.30 -9.12 11.32
N LYS A 282 -4.12 -9.17 11.94
CA LYS A 282 -3.53 -8.03 12.67
C LYS A 282 -3.21 -6.86 11.73
N ASN A 283 -2.67 -7.13 10.54
CA ASN A 283 -2.34 -6.11 9.57
C ASN A 283 -3.56 -5.32 9.11
N TRP A 284 -4.70 -5.99 8.96
CA TRP A 284 -5.95 -5.33 8.62
C TRP A 284 -6.38 -4.34 9.73
N PHE A 285 -6.31 -4.73 11.01
CA PHE A 285 -6.62 -3.82 12.13
C PHE A 285 -5.61 -2.67 12.25
N TRP A 286 -4.32 -2.96 12.02
CA TRP A 286 -3.28 -1.94 12.01
C TRP A 286 -3.46 -0.91 10.90
N HIS A 287 -3.88 -1.34 9.71
CA HIS A 287 -4.21 -0.44 8.61
C HIS A 287 -5.32 0.54 9.03
N ASN A 288 -6.36 0.08 9.69
CA ASN A 288 -7.46 0.91 10.15
C ASN A 288 -7.10 1.85 11.32
N ASP A 289 -5.99 1.62 12.04
CA ASP A 289 -5.45 2.57 13.02
C ASP A 289 -4.50 3.59 12.35
N PHE A 290 -3.54 3.13 11.56
CA PHE A 290 -2.47 3.97 11.02
C PHE A 290 -2.88 4.77 9.78
N LYS A 291 -3.55 4.14 8.81
CA LYS A 291 -4.08 4.82 7.62
C LYS A 291 -5.38 5.54 7.92
N ILE A 292 -6.16 5.00 8.78
CA ILE A 292 -7.45 5.52 9.27
C ILE A 292 -8.37 6.02 8.14
N PRO A 293 -9.06 5.12 7.42
CA PRO A 293 -10.07 5.51 6.44
C PRO A 293 -11.06 6.53 7.04
N ASN A 294 -11.46 7.53 6.26
CA ASN A 294 -12.28 8.64 6.74
C ASN A 294 -11.66 9.49 7.87
N GLY A 295 -10.35 9.46 8.01
CA GLY A 295 -9.59 10.13 9.07
C GLY A 295 -9.71 11.65 9.10
N VAL A 296 -10.25 12.28 8.04
CA VAL A 296 -10.60 13.71 8.00
C VAL A 296 -11.53 14.11 9.16
N HIS A 297 -12.35 13.19 9.63
CA HIS A 297 -13.23 13.36 10.78
C HIS A 297 -12.54 13.06 12.12
N ALA A 298 -11.54 12.19 12.11
CA ALA A 298 -10.82 11.77 13.31
C ALA A 298 -9.64 12.68 13.66
N TYR A 299 -8.97 13.24 12.65
CA TYR A 299 -7.74 14.00 12.81
C TYR A 299 -7.70 15.29 11.99
N GLY A 300 -8.54 15.43 10.95
CA GLY A 300 -8.46 16.50 9.97
C GLY A 300 -9.46 17.63 10.19
N ARG A 301 -9.72 18.36 9.12
CA ARG A 301 -10.55 19.58 9.13
C ARG A 301 -12.01 19.37 9.57
N ARG A 302 -12.53 18.13 9.55
CA ARG A 302 -13.90 17.80 9.97
C ARG A 302 -13.96 17.25 11.40
N TYR A 303 -12.86 17.36 12.15
CA TYR A 303 -12.82 16.88 13.53
C TYR A 303 -13.80 17.63 14.44
N ASP A 304 -13.89 18.95 14.32
CA ASP A 304 -14.85 19.74 15.08
C ASP A 304 -16.23 19.78 14.39
N PRO A 305 -17.34 19.82 15.16
CA PRO A 305 -17.42 19.87 16.62
C PRO A 305 -17.57 18.50 17.31
N PHE A 306 -17.82 17.41 16.58
CA PHE A 306 -18.20 16.11 17.16
C PHE A 306 -17.04 15.10 17.27
N GLY A 307 -15.95 15.34 16.56
CA GLY A 307 -14.78 14.47 16.57
C GLY A 307 -14.22 14.22 17.97
N PRO A 308 -14.07 15.25 18.83
CA PRO A 308 -13.58 15.07 20.20
C PRO A 308 -14.41 14.12 21.06
N ASP A 309 -15.71 14.01 20.77
CA ASP A 309 -16.63 13.16 21.51
C ASP A 309 -16.71 11.72 20.96
N ASN A 310 -16.40 11.52 19.68
CA ASN A 310 -16.58 10.25 19.00
C ASN A 310 -15.26 9.48 18.78
N TYR A 311 -14.34 10.09 18.07
CA TYR A 311 -13.19 9.34 17.49
C TYR A 311 -12.11 8.90 18.49
N PRO A 312 -11.76 9.60 19.59
CA PRO A 312 -10.78 9.11 20.55
C PRO A 312 -11.13 7.73 21.10
N TYR A 313 -12.42 7.42 21.23
CA TYR A 313 -12.90 6.13 21.71
C TYR A 313 -12.79 5.02 20.67
N GLU A 314 -13.06 5.34 19.40
CA GLU A 314 -12.87 4.41 18.29
C GLU A 314 -11.39 4.07 18.09
N ILE A 315 -10.52 5.09 18.12
CA ILE A 315 -9.07 4.93 18.01
C ILE A 315 -8.52 4.07 19.16
N GLU A 316 -8.96 4.33 20.39
CA GLU A 316 -8.55 3.50 21.52
C GLU A 316 -9.00 2.04 21.35
N LYS A 317 -10.24 1.83 20.89
CA LYS A 317 -10.79 0.49 20.69
C LYS A 317 -10.03 -0.26 19.58
N ILE A 318 -9.77 0.36 18.43
CA ILE A 318 -9.02 -0.30 17.34
C ILE A 318 -7.60 -0.67 17.77
N ARG A 319 -6.94 0.16 18.58
CA ARG A 319 -5.62 -0.13 19.18
C ARG A 319 -5.67 -1.30 20.15
N GLN A 320 -6.71 -1.41 20.97
CA GLN A 320 -6.92 -2.57 21.85
C GLN A 320 -7.14 -3.84 21.02
N MET A 321 -7.95 -3.78 19.96
CA MET A 321 -8.19 -4.90 19.06
C MET A 321 -6.91 -5.32 18.31
N THR A 322 -6.08 -4.37 17.89
CA THR A 322 -4.76 -4.66 17.30
C THR A 322 -3.84 -5.38 18.29
N ALA A 323 -3.80 -4.95 19.56
CA ALA A 323 -3.01 -5.62 20.60
C ALA A 323 -3.51 -7.05 20.93
N ILE A 324 -4.80 -7.30 20.82
CA ILE A 324 -5.38 -8.65 20.92
C ILE A 324 -4.84 -9.54 19.79
N ARG A 325 -4.70 -8.99 18.56
CA ARG A 325 -4.13 -9.71 17.41
C ARG A 325 -2.65 -10.02 17.58
N ASP A 326 -1.86 -9.13 18.20
CA ASP A 326 -0.48 -9.48 18.60
C ASP A 326 -0.47 -10.73 19.50
N THR A 327 -1.35 -10.77 20.48
CA THR A 327 -1.48 -11.93 21.36
C THR A 327 -1.90 -13.19 20.60
N ALA A 328 -2.78 -13.07 19.63
CA ALA A 328 -3.19 -14.18 18.76
C ALA A 328 -2.03 -14.72 17.93
N ILE A 329 -1.17 -13.85 17.39
CA ILE A 329 0.04 -14.25 16.66
C ILE A 329 1.02 -15.00 17.57
N TRP A 330 1.26 -14.51 18.79
CA TRP A 330 2.14 -15.19 19.75
C TRP A 330 1.61 -16.58 20.16
N LYS A 331 0.28 -16.75 20.26
CA LYS A 331 -0.35 -18.05 20.47
C LYS A 331 -0.21 -18.94 19.24
N ALA A 332 -0.50 -18.39 18.06
CA ALA A 332 -0.39 -19.10 16.79
C ALA A 332 1.02 -19.65 16.55
N SER A 333 2.08 -18.90 16.90
CA SER A 333 3.47 -19.35 16.79
C SER A 333 3.79 -20.56 17.70
N ARG A 334 2.97 -20.82 18.71
CA ARG A 334 3.03 -22.01 19.58
C ARG A 334 2.00 -23.08 19.23
N GLY A 335 1.26 -22.90 18.13
CA GLY A 335 0.20 -23.82 17.68
C GLY A 335 -1.11 -23.69 18.44
N GLU A 336 -1.31 -22.60 19.17
CA GLU A 336 -2.52 -22.31 19.92
C GLU A 336 -3.45 -21.39 19.11
N THR A 337 -4.76 -21.52 19.30
CA THR A 337 -5.77 -20.61 18.77
C THR A 337 -6.30 -19.67 19.84
N MET A 338 -6.97 -18.60 19.42
CA MET A 338 -7.60 -17.62 20.31
C MET A 338 -9.00 -17.28 19.80
N ASP A 339 -9.97 -17.24 20.73
CA ASP A 339 -11.30 -16.69 20.44
C ASP A 339 -11.22 -15.17 20.40
N LEU A 340 -11.10 -14.63 19.17
CA LEU A 340 -10.99 -13.19 18.94
C LEU A 340 -12.28 -12.46 19.28
N ALA A 341 -13.45 -13.04 18.99
CA ALA A 341 -14.74 -12.41 19.28
C ALA A 341 -14.94 -12.21 20.78
N ALA A 342 -14.64 -13.25 21.59
CA ALA A 342 -14.70 -13.16 23.04
C ALA A 342 -13.67 -12.19 23.64
N ALA A 343 -12.52 -12.01 22.98
CA ALA A 343 -11.50 -11.04 23.40
C ALA A 343 -11.91 -9.61 23.03
N ASP A 344 -12.40 -9.38 21.81
CA ASP A 344 -12.87 -8.08 21.32
C ASP A 344 -14.06 -7.55 22.13
N ALA A 345 -14.94 -8.43 22.59
CA ALA A 345 -16.07 -8.08 23.46
C ALA A 345 -15.63 -7.42 24.80
N LYS A 346 -14.35 -7.61 25.21
CA LYS A 346 -13.78 -7.02 26.43
C LYS A 346 -13.12 -5.67 26.18
N THR A 347 -12.97 -5.25 24.91
CA THR A 347 -12.43 -3.95 24.58
C THR A 347 -13.38 -2.83 24.97
N ARG A 348 -12.90 -1.58 24.91
CA ARG A 348 -13.69 -0.41 25.24
C ARG A 348 -15.03 -0.41 24.52
N LYS A 349 -16.11 -0.17 25.26
CA LYS A 349 -17.42 0.08 24.68
C LYS A 349 -17.44 1.51 24.12
N LEU A 350 -17.94 1.66 22.91
CA LEU A 350 -18.11 2.96 22.31
C LEU A 350 -19.31 3.68 22.94
N PRO A 351 -19.22 5.01 23.18
CA PRO A 351 -20.37 5.81 23.57
C PRO A 351 -21.36 5.92 22.41
N GLU A 352 -22.55 6.42 22.70
CA GLU A 352 -23.48 6.85 21.67
C GLU A 352 -22.84 7.96 20.81
N VAL A 353 -22.98 7.84 19.48
CA VAL A 353 -22.39 8.79 18.54
C VAL A 353 -23.08 10.15 18.68
N LYS A 354 -22.28 11.18 18.95
CA LYS A 354 -22.77 12.56 18.92
C LYS A 354 -22.79 13.07 17.48
N THR A 355 -23.89 13.65 17.09
CA THR A 355 -24.14 14.16 15.74
C THR A 355 -25.17 15.29 15.78
N ASN A 356 -25.17 16.15 14.77
CA ASN A 356 -26.24 17.12 14.55
C ASN A 356 -27.39 16.55 13.69
N TYR A 357 -27.30 15.31 13.27
CA TYR A 357 -28.40 14.64 12.59
C TYR A 357 -29.57 14.46 13.56
N ARG A 358 -30.70 14.99 13.18
CA ARG A 358 -31.94 14.87 13.96
C ARG A 358 -32.68 13.62 13.49
N GLY A 359 -32.55 12.54 14.24
CA GLY A 359 -33.22 11.26 13.97
C GLY A 359 -34.75 11.28 14.22
N ASP A 360 -35.41 12.42 14.10
CA ASP A 360 -36.81 12.65 14.45
C ASP A 360 -37.82 12.34 13.35
N GLY A 361 -37.41 11.61 12.32
CA GLY A 361 -38.29 11.10 11.26
C GLY A 361 -38.45 12.00 10.05
N GLU A 362 -37.77 13.15 9.99
CA GLU A 362 -37.75 13.99 8.77
C GLU A 362 -36.93 13.36 7.63
N GLY A 363 -36.28 12.21 7.88
CA GLY A 363 -35.49 11.46 6.92
C GLY A 363 -35.88 9.98 6.88
N LYS A 364 -37.19 9.68 6.87
CA LYS A 364 -37.62 8.29 6.65
C LYS A 364 -37.12 7.84 5.28
N TYR A 365 -36.30 6.79 5.24
CA TYR A 365 -35.94 6.15 3.98
C TYR A 365 -37.18 5.60 3.31
N LEU A 366 -37.32 5.88 2.02
CA LEU A 366 -38.37 5.34 1.16
C LEU A 366 -37.72 4.27 0.27
N TYR A 367 -38.38 3.16 0.10
CA TYR A 367 -37.89 2.02 -0.69
C TYR A 367 -38.82 1.72 -1.84
N GLY A 368 -38.30 1.07 -2.88
CA GLY A 368 -39.05 0.50 -3.96
C GLY A 368 -40.10 1.46 -4.54
N GLN A 369 -41.35 1.02 -4.60
CA GLN A 369 -42.45 1.78 -5.18
C GLN A 369 -42.76 3.06 -4.39
N GLU A 370 -42.62 3.06 -3.05
CA GLU A 370 -42.87 4.27 -2.22
C GLU A 370 -41.89 5.40 -2.58
N ALA A 371 -40.63 5.05 -2.88
CA ALA A 371 -39.63 6.02 -3.35
C ALA A 371 -39.98 6.53 -4.75
N LEU A 372 -40.34 5.63 -5.66
CA LEU A 372 -40.71 5.96 -7.04
C LEU A 372 -41.89 6.95 -7.10
N ASP A 373 -42.91 6.76 -6.28
CA ASP A 373 -44.11 7.60 -6.22
C ASP A 373 -43.82 9.05 -5.78
N LYS A 374 -42.66 9.30 -5.21
CA LYS A 374 -42.22 10.65 -4.79
C LYS A 374 -41.39 11.39 -5.84
N ILE A 375 -41.01 10.73 -6.90
CA ILE A 375 -40.17 11.31 -7.94
C ILE A 375 -41.06 11.88 -9.04
N SER A 376 -40.82 13.14 -9.39
CA SER A 376 -41.47 13.79 -10.53
C SER A 376 -40.55 13.79 -11.74
N VAL A 377 -41.06 13.38 -12.88
CA VAL A 377 -40.33 13.40 -14.17
C VAL A 377 -40.95 14.40 -15.13
N ALA A 378 -40.17 14.85 -16.13
CA ALA A 378 -40.65 15.76 -17.16
C ALA A 378 -41.68 15.07 -18.04
N GLU A 379 -42.52 15.89 -18.73
CA GLU A 379 -43.51 15.39 -19.70
C GLU A 379 -42.84 14.54 -20.80
N GLY A 380 -43.41 13.40 -21.11
CA GLY A 380 -42.90 12.45 -22.09
C GLY A 380 -41.92 11.40 -21.53
N TYR A 381 -41.57 11.46 -20.24
CA TYR A 381 -40.74 10.47 -19.57
C TYR A 381 -41.57 9.61 -18.59
N LYS A 382 -41.17 8.35 -18.47
CA LYS A 382 -41.69 7.38 -17.51
C LYS A 382 -40.55 6.89 -16.63
N LEU A 383 -40.81 6.70 -15.34
CA LEU A 383 -39.88 6.07 -14.40
C LEU A 383 -40.42 4.69 -14.06
N GLU A 384 -39.53 3.70 -14.09
CA GLU A 384 -39.83 2.31 -13.74
C GLU A 384 -38.78 1.83 -12.72
N LEU A 385 -39.20 1.00 -11.78
CA LEU A 385 -38.32 0.38 -10.79
C LEU A 385 -37.71 -0.87 -11.43
N PHE A 386 -36.37 -0.87 -11.55
CA PHE A 386 -35.62 -2.01 -12.06
C PHE A 386 -35.22 -2.99 -10.95
N ALA A 387 -34.68 -2.48 -9.82
CA ALA A 387 -34.30 -3.25 -8.65
C ALA A 387 -34.37 -2.38 -7.39
N SER A 388 -34.59 -2.98 -6.24
CA SER A 388 -34.57 -2.31 -4.93
C SER A 388 -34.06 -3.24 -3.84
N GLU A 389 -33.68 -2.66 -2.70
CA GLU A 389 -33.25 -3.38 -1.49
C GLU A 389 -34.40 -4.23 -0.88
N GLU A 390 -35.65 -3.98 -1.23
CA GLU A 390 -36.80 -4.79 -0.77
C GLU A 390 -36.80 -6.18 -1.41
N GLU A 391 -36.27 -6.28 -2.62
CA GLU A 391 -36.14 -7.54 -3.38
C GLU A 391 -34.74 -8.12 -3.25
N PHE A 392 -33.72 -7.26 -3.22
CA PHE A 392 -32.30 -7.61 -3.18
C PHE A 392 -31.60 -6.93 -2.02
N GLU A 393 -31.58 -7.59 -0.88
CA GLU A 393 -31.02 -7.05 0.38
C GLU A 393 -29.55 -6.58 0.24
N ASP A 394 -28.78 -7.18 -0.66
CA ASP A 394 -27.40 -6.81 -0.92
C ASP A 394 -27.27 -5.46 -1.64
N LEU A 395 -28.31 -4.91 -2.24
CA LEU A 395 -28.30 -3.64 -2.97
C LEU A 395 -28.32 -2.43 -2.01
N ALA A 396 -27.44 -2.46 -1.01
CA ALA A 396 -27.35 -1.44 0.02
C ALA A 396 -26.27 -0.40 -0.31
N ASN A 397 -26.61 0.90 -0.28
CA ASN A 397 -25.72 2.02 -0.60
C ASN A 397 -25.00 1.86 -1.96
N PRO A 398 -25.73 1.82 -3.10
CA PRO A 398 -25.12 1.76 -4.41
C PRO A 398 -24.31 3.03 -4.70
N VAL A 399 -23.09 2.86 -5.23
CA VAL A 399 -22.12 3.96 -5.42
C VAL A 399 -21.76 4.20 -6.88
N GLN A 400 -21.69 3.15 -7.67
CA GLN A 400 -21.49 3.22 -9.12
C GLN A 400 -22.23 2.08 -9.80
N MET A 401 -22.68 2.32 -11.02
CA MET A 401 -23.29 1.30 -11.88
C MET A 401 -22.78 1.42 -13.31
N SER A 402 -22.74 0.28 -14.01
CA SER A 402 -22.38 0.20 -15.42
C SER A 402 -23.01 -1.04 -16.04
N PHE A 403 -23.11 -1.09 -17.37
CA PHE A 403 -23.61 -2.25 -18.09
C PHE A 403 -22.44 -3.01 -18.72
N ASP A 404 -22.47 -4.34 -18.64
CA ASP A 404 -21.53 -5.17 -19.36
C ASP A 404 -21.97 -5.38 -20.83
N ASN A 405 -21.14 -6.07 -21.60
CA ASN A 405 -21.41 -6.36 -23.01
C ASN A 405 -22.54 -7.39 -23.25
N LYS A 406 -23.07 -8.00 -22.19
CA LYS A 406 -24.26 -8.85 -22.22
C LYS A 406 -25.54 -8.06 -21.88
N GLY A 407 -25.41 -6.76 -21.56
CA GLY A 407 -26.53 -5.89 -21.17
C GLY A 407 -26.95 -6.06 -19.71
N ARG A 408 -26.17 -6.71 -18.89
CA ARG A 408 -26.45 -6.89 -17.46
C ARG A 408 -26.00 -5.66 -16.68
N LEU A 409 -26.75 -5.26 -15.68
CA LEU A 409 -26.42 -4.14 -14.81
C LEU A 409 -25.46 -4.60 -13.71
N TRP A 410 -24.29 -3.96 -13.65
CA TRP A 410 -23.34 -4.15 -12.54
C TRP A 410 -23.42 -2.97 -11.58
N VAL A 411 -23.39 -3.26 -10.28
CA VAL A 411 -23.51 -2.24 -9.22
C VAL A 411 -22.47 -2.49 -8.15
N GLY A 412 -21.63 -1.46 -7.90
CA GLY A 412 -20.80 -1.39 -6.70
C GLY A 412 -21.65 -0.94 -5.52
N VAL A 413 -21.61 -1.68 -4.41
CA VAL A 413 -22.35 -1.37 -3.20
C VAL A 413 -21.42 -1.25 -2.00
N MET A 414 -21.70 -0.29 -1.12
CA MET A 414 -20.83 0.05 0.00
C MET A 414 -21.59 0.21 1.32
N PRO A 415 -22.17 -0.89 1.86
CA PRO A 415 -22.88 -0.85 3.13
C PRO A 415 -22.01 -0.45 4.32
N SER A 416 -20.67 -0.58 4.20
CA SER A 416 -19.72 -0.17 5.24
C SER A 416 -19.43 1.33 5.29
N TYR A 417 -19.99 2.13 4.35
CA TYR A 417 -19.78 3.58 4.31
C TYR A 417 -20.20 4.25 5.63
N PRO A 418 -19.43 5.22 6.17
CA PRO A 418 -18.24 5.85 5.55
C PRO A 418 -16.90 5.16 5.86
N HIS A 419 -16.85 4.25 6.80
CA HIS A 419 -15.66 3.50 7.19
C HIS A 419 -16.00 2.35 8.13
N TYR A 420 -15.06 1.44 8.33
CA TYR A 420 -15.17 0.42 9.36
C TYR A 420 -15.20 1.06 10.75
N LYS A 421 -16.26 0.85 11.50
CA LYS A 421 -16.35 1.26 12.89
C LYS A 421 -15.80 0.16 13.80
N ALA A 422 -14.86 0.51 14.66
CA ALA A 422 -14.19 -0.45 15.53
C ALA A 422 -15.19 -1.25 16.41
N GLY A 423 -15.23 -2.56 16.20
CA GLY A 423 -16.10 -3.50 16.91
C GLY A 423 -17.35 -3.93 16.13
N ASP A 424 -17.60 -3.39 14.96
CA ASP A 424 -18.59 -3.90 14.03
C ASP A 424 -18.03 -5.15 13.30
N SER A 425 -18.87 -5.81 12.52
CA SER A 425 -18.43 -6.83 11.57
C SER A 425 -17.47 -6.20 10.56
N LYS A 426 -16.50 -6.96 10.06
CA LYS A 426 -15.65 -6.49 8.98
C LYS A 426 -16.50 -6.08 7.78
N PRO A 427 -16.07 -5.06 7.03
CA PRO A 427 -16.75 -4.64 5.82
C PRO A 427 -16.97 -5.81 4.85
N ASN A 428 -18.12 -5.79 4.21
CA ASN A 428 -18.50 -6.73 3.17
C ASN A 428 -19.15 -5.98 2.01
N ASP A 429 -18.44 -4.96 1.53
CA ASP A 429 -18.82 -4.26 0.32
C ASP A 429 -18.72 -5.21 -0.87
N LYS A 430 -19.54 -5.02 -1.88
CA LYS A 430 -19.71 -6.00 -2.95
C LYS A 430 -19.74 -5.36 -4.34
N LEU A 431 -19.47 -6.18 -5.34
CA LEU A 431 -19.78 -5.90 -6.72
C LEU A 431 -20.86 -6.91 -7.16
N LEU A 432 -22.01 -6.39 -7.57
CA LEU A 432 -23.21 -7.17 -7.87
C LEU A 432 -23.54 -7.13 -9.37
N ILE A 433 -24.14 -8.20 -9.88
CA ILE A 433 -24.67 -8.30 -11.25
C ILE A 433 -26.18 -8.52 -11.16
N PHE A 434 -26.96 -7.71 -11.88
CA PHE A 434 -28.40 -7.83 -11.98
C PHE A 434 -28.80 -8.17 -13.42
N GLU A 435 -29.73 -9.10 -13.55
CA GLU A 435 -30.26 -9.57 -14.83
C GLU A 435 -31.78 -9.52 -14.83
N ASP A 436 -32.35 -9.03 -15.94
CA ASP A 436 -33.74 -9.16 -16.32
C ASP A 436 -33.83 -10.34 -17.32
N THR A 437 -34.21 -11.52 -16.83
CA THR A 437 -34.12 -12.77 -17.61
C THR A 437 -35.35 -13.02 -18.46
N ASP A 438 -36.48 -12.34 -18.17
CA ASP A 438 -37.74 -12.48 -18.90
C ASP A 438 -38.11 -11.22 -19.75
N ASN A 439 -37.28 -10.17 -19.66
CA ASN A 439 -37.41 -8.90 -20.38
C ASN A 439 -38.68 -8.12 -20.01
N ASP A 440 -39.06 -8.12 -18.75
CA ASP A 440 -40.19 -7.34 -18.24
C ASP A 440 -39.79 -5.93 -17.76
N GLY A 441 -38.49 -5.61 -17.78
CA GLY A 441 -37.93 -4.34 -17.35
C GLY A 441 -37.57 -4.31 -15.86
N LYS A 442 -37.53 -5.46 -15.18
CA LYS A 442 -37.14 -5.63 -13.79
C LYS A 442 -36.06 -6.69 -13.66
N ALA A 443 -35.18 -6.50 -12.69
CA ALA A 443 -34.24 -7.54 -12.33
C ALA A 443 -34.97 -8.67 -11.59
N ASP A 444 -34.73 -9.90 -12.02
CA ASP A 444 -35.22 -11.12 -11.36
C ASP A 444 -34.09 -12.02 -10.87
N LYS A 445 -32.83 -11.67 -11.20
CA LYS A 445 -31.66 -12.41 -10.74
C LYS A 445 -30.55 -11.47 -10.29
N GLN A 446 -29.98 -11.77 -9.13
CA GLN A 446 -28.75 -11.15 -8.60
C GLN A 446 -27.64 -12.18 -8.52
N THR A 447 -26.44 -11.82 -8.94
CA THR A 447 -25.20 -12.57 -8.69
C THR A 447 -24.23 -11.68 -7.92
N VAL A 448 -23.61 -12.21 -6.86
CA VAL A 448 -22.50 -11.57 -6.17
C VAL A 448 -21.23 -11.93 -6.92
N PHE A 449 -20.68 -10.98 -7.69
CA PHE A 449 -19.43 -11.16 -8.42
C PHE A 449 -18.23 -11.17 -7.49
N ALA A 450 -18.19 -10.26 -6.51
CA ALA A 450 -17.16 -10.22 -5.48
C ALA A 450 -17.73 -9.67 -4.19
N ASP A 451 -17.23 -10.18 -3.06
CA ASP A 451 -17.56 -9.72 -1.71
C ASP A 451 -16.30 -9.56 -0.84
N GLY A 452 -16.48 -9.27 0.45
CA GLY A 452 -15.36 -9.03 1.37
C GLY A 452 -14.51 -7.82 0.97
N LEU A 453 -15.08 -6.88 0.22
CA LEU A 453 -14.44 -5.64 -0.17
C LEU A 453 -14.64 -4.56 0.91
N HIS A 454 -13.90 -3.45 0.78
CA HIS A 454 -14.01 -2.28 1.64
C HIS A 454 -13.77 -1.01 0.84
N LEU A 455 -14.70 -0.06 0.92
CA LEU A 455 -14.66 1.23 0.22
C LEU A 455 -14.54 1.07 -1.31
N THR A 456 -15.47 0.31 -1.87
CA THR A 456 -15.59 0.00 -3.30
C THR A 456 -16.37 1.12 -4.00
N ILE A 457 -15.76 2.30 -4.18
CA ILE A 457 -16.44 3.50 -4.67
C ILE A 457 -16.59 3.49 -6.19
N GLY A 458 -15.70 2.81 -6.91
CA GLY A 458 -15.69 2.80 -8.37
C GLY A 458 -15.17 1.50 -8.96
N PHE A 459 -15.62 1.19 -10.18
CA PHE A 459 -15.14 0.05 -10.96
C PHE A 459 -15.22 0.34 -12.46
N GLU A 460 -14.42 -0.38 -13.26
CA GLU A 460 -14.45 -0.33 -14.73
C GLU A 460 -14.04 -1.68 -15.32
N PHE A 461 -14.64 -2.02 -16.43
CA PHE A 461 -14.35 -3.25 -17.16
C PHE A 461 -13.09 -3.13 -18.02
N ALA A 462 -12.36 -4.23 -18.13
CA ALA A 462 -11.25 -4.40 -19.05
C ALA A 462 -11.23 -5.83 -19.59
N PRO A 463 -10.50 -6.10 -20.69
CA PRO A 463 -10.42 -7.45 -21.24
C PRO A 463 -9.91 -8.51 -20.26
N GLU A 464 -9.07 -8.12 -19.30
CA GLU A 464 -8.47 -8.99 -18.30
C GLU A 464 -9.30 -9.18 -17.03
N GLY A 465 -10.36 -8.39 -16.83
CA GLY A 465 -11.23 -8.45 -15.65
C GLY A 465 -11.87 -7.12 -15.29
N VAL A 466 -12.16 -6.91 -14.02
CA VAL A 466 -12.79 -5.69 -13.51
C VAL A 466 -11.83 -4.97 -12.56
N TYR A 467 -11.49 -3.73 -12.89
CA TYR A 467 -10.72 -2.86 -12.00
C TYR A 467 -11.64 -2.20 -10.99
N VAL A 468 -11.24 -2.23 -9.72
CA VAL A 468 -12.09 -1.79 -8.61
C VAL A 468 -11.25 -0.98 -7.63
N SER A 469 -11.80 0.13 -7.12
CA SER A 469 -11.23 0.81 -5.96
C SER A 469 -11.44 0.00 -4.69
N GLN A 470 -10.40 -0.12 -3.87
CA GLN A 470 -10.50 -0.73 -2.54
C GLN A 470 -9.62 0.02 -1.54
N GLY A 471 -10.22 0.95 -0.81
CA GLY A 471 -9.49 1.82 0.10
C GLY A 471 -8.36 2.55 -0.64
N THR A 472 -7.11 2.32 -0.22
CA THR A 472 -5.91 2.93 -0.80
C THR A 472 -5.35 2.21 -2.03
N ASN A 473 -6.07 1.23 -2.59
CA ASN A 473 -5.60 0.39 -3.68
C ASN A 473 -6.53 0.44 -4.91
N LEU A 474 -5.92 0.30 -6.08
CA LEU A 474 -6.59 -0.17 -7.29
C LEU A 474 -6.36 -1.67 -7.39
N ILE A 475 -7.43 -2.46 -7.41
CA ILE A 475 -7.37 -3.92 -7.55
C ILE A 475 -7.94 -4.37 -8.89
N LEU A 476 -7.53 -5.54 -9.34
CA LEU A 476 -8.10 -6.26 -10.48
C LEU A 476 -8.75 -7.55 -9.97
N LEU A 477 -10.02 -7.71 -10.29
CA LEU A 477 -10.81 -8.92 -10.04
C LEU A 477 -10.98 -9.70 -11.33
N LYS A 478 -10.73 -11.01 -11.30
CA LYS A 478 -10.90 -11.88 -12.47
C LYS A 478 -11.83 -13.05 -12.14
N ASP A 479 -12.65 -13.38 -13.08
CA ASP A 479 -13.42 -14.64 -13.15
C ASP A 479 -12.71 -15.51 -14.18
N THR A 480 -11.97 -16.53 -13.74
CA THR A 480 -11.13 -17.35 -14.63
C THR A 480 -11.83 -18.62 -15.11
N ASP A 481 -12.93 -19.02 -14.48
CA ASP A 481 -13.70 -20.21 -14.84
C ASP A 481 -15.08 -19.91 -15.47
N GLY A 482 -15.49 -18.64 -15.49
CA GLY A 482 -16.69 -18.16 -16.19
C GLY A 482 -17.99 -18.38 -15.41
N ASP A 483 -17.93 -18.46 -14.08
CA ASP A 483 -19.12 -18.67 -13.24
C ASP A 483 -19.76 -17.36 -12.74
N ASP A 484 -19.31 -16.21 -13.27
CA ASP A 484 -19.70 -14.86 -12.87
C ASP A 484 -19.31 -14.52 -11.43
N LYS A 485 -18.22 -15.12 -10.90
CA LYS A 485 -17.62 -14.79 -9.61
C LYS A 485 -16.12 -14.59 -9.72
N ALA A 486 -15.59 -13.63 -8.99
CA ALA A 486 -14.17 -13.38 -8.97
C ALA A 486 -13.45 -14.45 -8.13
N ASP A 487 -12.57 -15.22 -8.77
CA ASP A 487 -11.69 -16.21 -8.14
C ASP A 487 -10.25 -15.70 -7.97
N VAL A 488 -9.88 -14.60 -8.62
CA VAL A 488 -8.57 -13.95 -8.52
C VAL A 488 -8.73 -12.50 -8.13
N LYS A 489 -7.93 -12.06 -7.16
CA LYS A 489 -7.83 -10.68 -6.69
C LYS A 489 -6.37 -10.24 -6.67
N GLU A 490 -6.02 -9.27 -7.50
CA GLU A 490 -4.67 -8.72 -7.61
C GLU A 490 -4.64 -7.25 -7.18
N ILE A 491 -3.63 -6.85 -6.40
CA ILE A 491 -3.38 -5.44 -6.07
C ILE A 491 -2.49 -4.86 -7.16
N ILE A 492 -3.05 -4.00 -7.99
CA ILE A 492 -2.36 -3.41 -9.14
C ILE A 492 -1.55 -2.18 -8.73
N LEU A 493 -2.17 -1.23 -8.05
CA LEU A 493 -1.54 -0.01 -7.55
C LEU A 493 -1.89 0.19 -6.08
N SER A 494 -0.96 0.77 -5.32
CA SER A 494 -1.14 1.15 -3.92
C SER A 494 -0.61 2.57 -3.70
N GLY A 495 -1.15 3.27 -2.70
CA GLY A 495 -0.71 4.63 -2.35
C GLY A 495 -1.72 5.72 -2.75
N PHE A 496 -2.92 5.36 -3.19
CA PHE A 496 -4.05 6.26 -3.19
C PHE A 496 -4.45 6.58 -1.74
N ASP A 497 -5.24 7.62 -1.56
CA ASP A 497 -5.66 8.04 -0.23
C ASP A 497 -7.17 7.87 -0.04
N ASP A 498 -7.60 7.41 1.13
CA ASP A 498 -9.00 7.23 1.52
C ASP A 498 -9.36 7.99 2.81
N HIS A 499 -8.54 8.98 3.16
CA HIS A 499 -8.68 9.76 4.38
C HIS A 499 -9.97 10.60 4.44
N ASP A 500 -10.59 10.88 3.30
CA ASP A 500 -11.98 11.28 3.13
C ASP A 500 -12.62 10.29 2.16
N THR A 501 -13.30 9.27 2.66
CA THR A 501 -13.63 8.05 1.92
C THR A 501 -14.44 8.26 0.67
N HIS A 502 -15.38 9.21 0.66
CA HIS A 502 -16.15 9.52 -0.54
C HIS A 502 -15.37 10.34 -1.58
N HIS A 503 -14.17 10.77 -1.25
CA HIS A 503 -13.23 11.45 -2.15
C HIS A 503 -12.12 10.53 -2.68
N ALA A 504 -12.02 9.28 -2.22
CA ALA A 504 -11.07 8.31 -2.75
C ALA A 504 -11.31 8.05 -4.24
N ILE A 505 -10.42 7.35 -4.91
CA ILE A 505 -10.54 7.12 -6.36
C ILE A 505 -11.91 6.56 -6.72
N SER A 506 -12.63 7.27 -7.57
CA SER A 506 -14.03 7.06 -7.93
C SER A 506 -14.30 7.46 -9.38
N ALA A 507 -15.57 7.49 -9.80
CA ALA A 507 -16.01 7.95 -11.12
C ALA A 507 -15.23 7.27 -12.27
N PHE A 508 -15.07 5.95 -12.18
CA PHE A 508 -14.33 5.19 -13.16
C PHE A 508 -14.99 5.25 -14.54
N ALA A 509 -14.21 5.47 -15.58
CA ALA A 509 -14.66 5.43 -16.97
C ALA A 509 -13.51 5.05 -17.91
N ALA A 510 -13.75 4.10 -18.82
CA ALA A 510 -12.78 3.78 -19.86
C ALA A 510 -12.78 4.85 -20.96
N ASP A 511 -11.60 5.27 -21.40
CA ASP A 511 -11.45 6.10 -22.59
C ASP A 511 -11.52 5.24 -23.87
N PRO A 512 -11.66 5.85 -25.07
CA PRO A 512 -11.71 5.09 -26.33
C PRO A 512 -10.47 4.22 -26.62
N SER A 513 -9.37 4.39 -25.90
CA SER A 513 -8.15 3.56 -26.02
C SER A 513 -8.14 2.37 -25.07
N GLY A 514 -9.13 2.26 -24.17
CA GLY A 514 -9.20 1.23 -23.13
C GLY A 514 -8.40 1.56 -21.86
N ALA A 515 -7.90 2.79 -21.74
CA ALA A 515 -7.33 3.24 -20.47
C ALA A 515 -8.44 3.71 -19.52
N ILE A 516 -8.24 3.49 -18.23
CA ILE A 516 -9.23 3.76 -17.17
C ILE A 516 -8.93 5.12 -16.55
N TYR A 517 -9.90 6.01 -16.61
CA TYR A 517 -9.89 7.25 -15.87
C TYR A 517 -10.51 7.07 -14.49
N MET A 518 -9.93 7.76 -13.52
CA MET A 518 -10.39 7.79 -12.13
C MET A 518 -10.30 9.22 -11.62
N ALA A 519 -11.19 9.60 -10.74
CA ALA A 519 -11.17 10.91 -10.12
C ALA A 519 -10.96 10.78 -8.61
N GLU A 520 -10.27 11.74 -8.04
CA GLU A 520 -10.04 11.90 -6.61
C GLU A 520 -10.50 13.27 -6.17
N GLY A 521 -11.22 13.35 -5.05
CA GLY A 521 -11.72 14.61 -4.50
C GLY A 521 -10.68 15.33 -3.63
N VAL A 522 -11.11 16.44 -3.01
CA VAL A 522 -10.25 17.25 -2.16
C VAL A 522 -9.86 16.57 -0.85
N PHE A 523 -8.87 17.10 -0.15
CA PHE A 523 -8.33 16.71 1.17
C PHE A 523 -7.37 15.53 1.17
N LEU A 524 -7.18 14.87 0.06
CA LEU A 524 -6.39 13.67 -0.07
C LEU A 524 -4.94 13.98 -0.46
N HIS A 525 -4.05 13.04 -0.19
CA HIS A 525 -2.63 13.12 -0.47
C HIS A 525 -2.13 11.82 -1.09
N THR A 526 -2.46 11.61 -2.36
CA THR A 526 -2.10 10.41 -3.10
C THR A 526 -0.62 10.39 -3.46
N ASN A 527 0.02 9.22 -3.31
CA ASN A 527 1.45 9.02 -3.51
C ASN A 527 1.74 7.61 -4.04
N VAL A 528 1.40 7.37 -5.31
CA VAL A 528 1.46 6.05 -5.95
C VAL A 528 2.81 5.84 -6.63
N GLU A 529 3.44 4.69 -6.40
CA GLU A 529 4.63 4.26 -7.14
C GLU A 529 4.25 3.45 -8.37
N THR A 530 4.91 3.71 -9.48
CA THR A 530 4.74 3.00 -10.75
C THR A 530 6.09 2.58 -11.35
N ALA A 531 6.09 1.72 -12.36
CA ALA A 531 7.28 1.38 -13.13
C ALA A 531 7.97 2.59 -13.80
N TYR A 532 7.27 3.74 -13.86
CA TYR A 532 7.73 4.97 -14.48
C TYR A 532 8.07 6.07 -13.47
N GLY A 533 7.99 5.76 -12.19
CA GLY A 533 8.25 6.68 -11.08
C GLY A 533 7.01 6.99 -10.24
N PRO A 534 7.16 7.81 -9.20
CA PRO A 534 6.07 8.16 -8.31
C PRO A 534 5.10 9.16 -8.97
N VAL A 535 3.81 8.89 -8.87
CA VAL A 535 2.71 9.79 -9.25
C VAL A 535 2.10 10.36 -7.98
N ARG A 536 2.21 11.67 -7.81
CA ARG A 536 1.78 12.37 -6.60
C ARG A 536 0.65 13.33 -6.88
N GLY A 537 -0.32 13.36 -5.99
CA GLY A 537 -1.47 14.24 -6.01
C GLY A 537 -1.74 14.85 -4.64
N THR A 538 -2.18 16.10 -4.63
CA THR A 538 -2.60 16.79 -3.42
C THR A 538 -3.91 17.48 -3.71
N ASN A 539 -4.89 17.29 -2.83
CA ASN A 539 -6.17 18.00 -2.92
C ASN A 539 -6.99 17.66 -4.17
N GLY A 540 -7.00 16.39 -4.54
CA GLY A 540 -7.77 15.87 -5.65
C GLY A 540 -7.05 15.89 -7.00
N GLY A 541 -7.68 15.33 -7.99
CA GLY A 541 -7.18 15.26 -9.36
C GLY A 541 -7.88 14.19 -10.18
N PHE A 542 -7.44 14.10 -11.44
CA PHE A 542 -7.88 13.07 -12.37
C PHE A 542 -6.67 12.25 -12.78
N TYR A 543 -6.83 10.95 -12.74
CA TYR A 543 -5.81 9.98 -13.08
C TYR A 543 -6.26 9.16 -14.28
N ARG A 544 -5.30 8.74 -15.08
CA ARG A 544 -5.49 7.82 -16.20
C ARG A 544 -4.55 6.64 -16.03
N TYR A 545 -5.12 5.46 -15.92
CA TYR A 545 -4.37 4.21 -15.84
C TYR A 545 -4.47 3.43 -17.14
N SER A 546 -3.34 3.06 -17.74
CA SER A 546 -3.26 2.20 -18.90
C SER A 546 -2.90 0.77 -18.46
N PRO A 547 -3.84 -0.20 -18.50
CA PRO A 547 -3.59 -1.56 -18.01
C PRO A 547 -2.44 -2.27 -18.72
N GLN A 548 -2.36 -2.17 -20.04
CA GLN A 548 -1.31 -2.84 -20.83
C GLN A 548 0.12 -2.38 -20.47
N ARG A 549 0.25 -1.14 -20.00
CA ARG A 549 1.52 -0.50 -19.68
C ARG A 549 1.77 -0.40 -18.17
N HIS A 550 0.81 -0.79 -17.36
CA HIS A 550 0.81 -0.49 -15.92
C HIS A 550 1.17 0.97 -15.61
N HIS A 551 0.75 1.86 -16.51
CA HIS A 551 1.13 3.27 -16.48
C HIS A 551 0.00 4.12 -15.91
N LEU A 552 0.27 4.76 -14.78
CA LEU A 552 -0.59 5.76 -14.17
C LEU A 552 -0.04 7.15 -14.47
N GLU A 553 -0.90 8.05 -14.88
CA GLU A 553 -0.58 9.46 -15.02
C GLU A 553 -1.66 10.34 -14.39
N ARG A 554 -1.26 11.47 -13.84
CA ARG A 554 -2.18 12.50 -13.38
C ARG A 554 -2.48 13.44 -14.53
N THR A 555 -3.70 13.40 -15.05
CA THR A 555 -4.07 14.12 -16.27
C THR A 555 -4.51 15.56 -16.00
N ALA A 556 -5.14 15.81 -14.86
CA ALA A 556 -5.62 17.14 -14.51
C ALA A 556 -5.69 17.36 -13.00
N GLN A 557 -5.50 18.61 -12.59
CA GLN A 557 -5.82 19.15 -11.29
C GLN A 557 -6.84 20.26 -11.47
N LEU A 558 -8.05 20.02 -11.05
CA LEU A 558 -9.16 20.98 -11.17
C LEU A 558 -9.70 21.32 -9.78
N PRO A 559 -10.24 22.51 -9.57
CA PRO A 559 -10.86 22.90 -8.30
C PRO A 559 -12.26 22.28 -8.13
N ILE A 560 -12.36 20.98 -8.32
CA ILE A 560 -13.57 20.18 -8.22
C ILE A 560 -13.52 19.42 -6.89
N PRO A 561 -14.32 19.80 -5.88
CA PRO A 561 -14.25 19.12 -4.58
C PRO A 561 -14.83 17.71 -4.62
N ASN A 562 -15.86 17.46 -5.43
CA ASN A 562 -16.58 16.18 -5.50
C ASN A 562 -16.73 15.73 -6.96
N PRO A 563 -15.75 15.05 -7.54
CA PRO A 563 -15.85 14.54 -8.90
C PRO A 563 -16.70 13.26 -8.93
N TRP A 564 -17.88 13.33 -9.55
CA TRP A 564 -18.85 12.24 -9.53
C TRP A 564 -19.06 11.57 -10.90
N GLY A 565 -18.48 12.09 -11.96
CA GLY A 565 -18.62 11.50 -13.27
C GLY A 565 -17.52 11.90 -14.23
N ILE A 566 -17.15 10.95 -15.08
CA ILE A 566 -16.26 11.15 -16.22
C ILE A 566 -16.97 10.56 -17.44
N ALA A 567 -16.98 11.29 -18.54
CA ALA A 567 -17.52 10.81 -19.81
C ALA A 567 -16.65 11.30 -20.97
N PHE A 568 -16.75 10.62 -22.10
CA PHE A 568 -16.03 10.94 -23.33
C PHE A 568 -17.01 11.07 -24.49
N ASP A 569 -16.72 11.99 -25.42
CA ASP A 569 -17.37 11.97 -26.72
C ASP A 569 -16.63 11.03 -27.71
N ASP A 570 -17.14 10.92 -28.91
CA ASP A 570 -16.59 10.06 -29.97
C ASP A 570 -15.17 10.45 -30.41
N TRP A 571 -14.69 11.63 -30.05
CA TRP A 571 -13.34 12.12 -30.33
C TRP A 571 -12.40 12.05 -29.12
N GLY A 572 -12.87 11.51 -27.99
CA GLY A 572 -12.10 11.41 -26.77
C GLY A 572 -12.02 12.71 -25.96
N GLN A 573 -12.91 13.69 -26.24
CA GLN A 573 -13.04 14.88 -25.41
C GLN A 573 -13.61 14.49 -24.04
N GLN A 574 -12.93 14.90 -22.98
CA GLN A 574 -13.30 14.58 -21.60
C GLN A 574 -14.34 15.56 -21.06
N PHE A 575 -15.32 15.04 -20.36
CA PHE A 575 -16.32 15.79 -19.61
C PHE A 575 -16.32 15.30 -18.17
N PHE A 576 -16.29 16.25 -17.24
CA PHE A 576 -16.27 15.97 -15.80
C PHE A 576 -17.55 16.50 -15.17
N ALA A 577 -18.19 15.67 -14.34
CA ALA A 577 -19.31 16.05 -13.51
C ALA A 577 -18.87 16.33 -12.07
N HIS A 578 -19.52 17.37 -11.47
CA HIS A 578 -19.21 17.86 -10.12
C HIS A 578 -20.49 18.02 -9.32
#